data_88c7c281ba5ca769d28efecfa0ad6d5b
#
_entry.id   88c7c281ba5ca769d28efecfa0ad6d5b
#
_cell.length_a   1.000
_cell.length_b   1.000
_cell.length_c   1.000
_cell.angle_alpha   90.00
_cell.angle_beta   90.00
_cell.angle_gamma   90.00
#
_symmetry.space_group_name_H-M   'P 1'
#
loop_
_entity.id
_entity.type
_entity.pdbx_description
1 polymer ?
#
loop_
_entity_poly.entity_id
_entity_poly.type
_entity_poly.pdbx_seq_one_letter_code
_entity_poly.pdbx_strand_id
1 'polypeptide(L)'
;MKVVNGFTGSKIWKTVAMFPPVSPVMIEAGYKDFADRWNPILDVFDEVGVKYALEVHPSEIAYDFWTAGKVLETIGHRPAFGFNFDPSHFYWQMFDPAEFVYEYGKNIYHVHVKESVRNLNGRNGILGSHLLFGDPRRGWDFVSPGRGGVPFERVFRALNSVNYEGPLSVEWEDNGMNRDQGAPEALAMVRRLDLTPSNVAFDAAFASKD
;
A
#
# COMPACT_ATOMS: atom_id res chain seq x y z
N MET A 1 -8.17 -17.12 11.48
CA MET A 1 -7.69 -16.09 10.55
C MET A 1 -8.55 -14.85 10.76
N LYS A 2 -7.96 -13.65 10.84
CA LYS A 2 -8.72 -12.40 11.10
C LYS A 2 -8.75 -11.47 9.89
N VAL A 3 -7.78 -11.60 8.99
CA VAL A 3 -7.63 -10.79 7.78
C VAL A 3 -7.29 -11.68 6.60
N VAL A 4 -7.87 -11.39 5.44
CA VAL A 4 -7.55 -11.98 4.13
C VAL A 4 -7.10 -10.86 3.22
N ASN A 5 -5.90 -10.97 2.64
CA ASN A 5 -5.40 -10.03 1.64
C ASN A 5 -5.73 -10.53 0.24
N GLY A 6 -5.91 -9.61 -0.69
CA GLY A 6 -6.12 -9.99 -2.08
C GLY A 6 -6.35 -8.80 -3.00
N PHE A 7 -6.70 -9.14 -4.22
CA PHE A 7 -7.01 -8.22 -5.31
C PHE A 7 -8.50 -8.28 -5.65
N THR A 8 -9.05 -7.17 -6.10
CA THR A 8 -10.45 -7.06 -6.51
C THR A 8 -10.60 -7.04 -8.03
N GLY A 9 -9.54 -6.71 -8.72
CA GLY A 9 -9.58 -6.31 -10.12
C GLY A 9 -10.27 -4.96 -10.33
N SER A 10 -10.34 -4.52 -11.58
CA SER A 10 -10.99 -3.28 -11.95
C SER A 10 -11.54 -3.32 -13.38
N LYS A 11 -12.82 -3.04 -13.53
CA LYS A 11 -13.44 -2.90 -14.86
C LYS A 11 -12.95 -1.68 -15.63
N ILE A 12 -12.44 -0.68 -14.90
CA ILE A 12 -12.02 0.62 -15.44
C ILE A 12 -10.51 0.83 -15.45
N TRP A 13 -9.70 -0.13 -15.00
CA TRP A 13 -8.23 -0.01 -14.98
C TRP A 13 -7.65 0.39 -16.34
N LYS A 14 -8.18 -0.13 -17.44
CA LYS A 14 -7.75 0.18 -18.81
C LYS A 14 -7.89 1.66 -19.20
N THR A 15 -8.52 2.47 -18.35
CA THR A 15 -8.73 3.91 -18.56
C THR A 15 -7.81 4.76 -17.67
N VAL A 16 -6.63 4.26 -17.36
CA VAL A 16 -5.61 4.97 -16.57
C VAL A 16 -5.27 6.32 -17.18
N ALA A 17 -5.17 7.34 -16.34
CA ALA A 17 -4.93 8.73 -16.75
C ALA A 17 -5.95 9.28 -17.75
N MET A 18 -7.18 8.75 -17.73
CA MET A 18 -8.28 9.12 -18.66
C MET A 18 -7.98 8.79 -20.14
N PHE A 19 -7.06 7.86 -20.41
CA PHE A 19 -6.79 7.35 -21.75
C PHE A 19 -7.17 5.87 -21.89
N PRO A 20 -7.89 5.48 -22.98
CA PRO A 20 -8.53 6.38 -23.98
C PRO A 20 -9.54 7.33 -23.31
N PRO A 21 -9.89 8.45 -23.94
CA PRO A 21 -10.87 9.37 -23.37
C PRO A 21 -12.16 8.65 -22.95
N VAL A 22 -12.58 8.86 -21.70
CA VAL A 22 -13.76 8.23 -21.12
C VAL A 22 -14.64 9.27 -20.44
N SER A 23 -15.94 9.05 -20.40
CA SER A 23 -16.84 9.93 -19.67
C SER A 23 -16.82 9.65 -18.17
N PRO A 24 -17.08 10.64 -17.31
CA PRO A 24 -17.26 10.41 -15.88
C PRO A 24 -18.31 9.33 -15.57
N VAL A 25 -19.36 9.23 -16.37
CA VAL A 25 -20.40 8.19 -16.23
C VAL A 25 -19.81 6.78 -16.36
N MET A 26 -18.85 6.55 -17.25
CA MET A 26 -18.18 5.25 -17.37
C MET A 26 -17.35 4.91 -16.14
N ILE A 27 -16.69 5.90 -15.55
CA ILE A 27 -15.92 5.73 -14.31
C ILE A 27 -16.85 5.38 -13.15
N GLU A 28 -17.93 6.15 -12.96
CA GLU A 28 -18.92 5.86 -11.92
C GLU A 28 -19.58 4.47 -12.10
N ALA A 29 -19.86 4.07 -13.34
CA ALA A 29 -20.37 2.73 -13.63
C ALA A 29 -19.37 1.63 -13.25
N GLY A 30 -18.05 1.89 -13.32
CA GLY A 30 -17.02 0.97 -12.88
C GLY A 30 -16.99 0.80 -11.35
N TYR A 31 -17.11 1.88 -10.59
CA TYR A 31 -17.24 1.81 -9.13
C TYR A 31 -18.56 1.14 -8.70
N LYS A 32 -19.66 1.44 -9.40
CA LYS A 32 -20.92 0.73 -9.15
C LYS A 32 -20.79 -0.78 -9.39
N ASP A 33 -20.18 -1.21 -10.49
CA ASP A 33 -19.93 -2.64 -10.78
C ASP A 33 -19.09 -3.29 -9.68
N PHE A 34 -18.09 -2.58 -9.14
CA PHE A 34 -17.32 -3.02 -7.99
C PHE A 34 -18.22 -3.23 -6.77
N ALA A 35 -19.03 -2.25 -6.40
CA ALA A 35 -19.92 -2.35 -5.25
C ALA A 35 -20.96 -3.48 -5.39
N ASP A 36 -21.56 -3.61 -6.57
CA ASP A 36 -22.55 -4.65 -6.86
C ASP A 36 -21.98 -6.07 -6.68
N ARG A 37 -20.69 -6.25 -6.99
CA ARG A 37 -20.00 -7.56 -6.83
C ARG A 37 -19.46 -7.79 -5.44
N TRP A 38 -18.87 -6.75 -4.83
CA TRP A 38 -18.16 -6.89 -3.57
C TRP A 38 -19.06 -6.81 -2.34
N ASN A 39 -20.18 -6.09 -2.37
CA ASN A 39 -21.07 -6.04 -1.22
C ASN A 39 -21.58 -7.43 -0.79
N PRO A 40 -22.05 -8.33 -1.68
CA PRO A 40 -22.43 -9.69 -1.26
C PRO A 40 -21.27 -10.51 -0.70
N ILE A 41 -20.04 -10.31 -1.20
CA ILE A 41 -18.83 -10.95 -0.67
C ILE A 41 -18.54 -10.43 0.72
N LEU A 42 -18.61 -9.11 0.92
CA LEU A 42 -18.36 -8.48 2.22
C LEU A 42 -19.43 -8.85 3.26
N ASP A 43 -20.67 -9.16 2.85
CA ASP A 43 -21.67 -9.71 3.75
C ASP A 43 -21.18 -11.01 4.41
N VAL A 44 -20.55 -11.90 3.65
CA VAL A 44 -19.95 -13.13 4.18
C VAL A 44 -18.77 -12.82 5.12
N PHE A 45 -17.93 -11.83 4.80
CA PHE A 45 -16.84 -11.40 5.67
C PHE A 45 -17.36 -10.87 7.02
N ASP A 46 -18.42 -10.07 6.99
CA ASP A 46 -19.09 -9.58 8.19
C ASP A 46 -19.68 -10.72 9.02
N GLU A 47 -20.37 -11.68 8.41
CA GLU A 47 -20.98 -12.85 9.07
C GLU A 47 -19.94 -13.70 9.81
N VAL A 48 -18.74 -13.90 9.24
CA VAL A 48 -17.68 -14.72 9.84
C VAL A 48 -16.68 -13.91 10.68
N GLY A 49 -16.87 -12.59 10.80
CA GLY A 49 -16.00 -11.70 11.58
C GLY A 49 -14.56 -11.62 11.05
N VAL A 50 -14.38 -11.73 9.74
CA VAL A 50 -13.08 -11.63 9.04
C VAL A 50 -13.05 -10.33 8.24
N LYS A 51 -11.89 -9.70 8.12
CA LYS A 51 -11.68 -8.50 7.31
C LYS A 51 -11.01 -8.83 5.99
N TYR A 52 -11.43 -8.15 4.93
CA TYR A 52 -10.75 -8.17 3.64
C TYR A 52 -9.84 -6.96 3.50
N ALA A 53 -8.61 -7.17 3.09
CA ALA A 53 -7.60 -6.14 2.87
C ALA A 53 -7.20 -6.12 1.39
N LEU A 54 -7.72 -5.13 0.63
CA LEU A 54 -7.32 -4.89 -0.75
C LEU A 54 -5.92 -4.31 -0.79
N GLU A 55 -5.03 -4.91 -1.56
CA GLU A 55 -3.77 -4.24 -1.88
C GLU A 55 -4.04 -3.07 -2.83
N VAL A 56 -3.64 -1.85 -2.41
CA VAL A 56 -3.72 -0.65 -3.25
C VAL A 56 -2.63 -0.74 -4.30
N HIS A 57 -3.02 -1.20 -5.48
CA HIS A 57 -2.09 -1.71 -6.49
C HIS A 57 -2.55 -1.30 -7.90
N PRO A 58 -1.64 -0.92 -8.81
CA PRO A 58 -1.96 -0.80 -10.24
C PRO A 58 -2.66 -2.06 -10.75
N SER A 59 -3.67 -1.90 -11.57
CA SER A 59 -4.64 -2.88 -12.04
C SER A 59 -5.89 -3.07 -11.17
N GLU A 60 -5.87 -2.62 -9.93
CA GLU A 60 -6.99 -2.72 -9.01
C GLU A 60 -7.94 -1.50 -9.10
N ILE A 61 -9.10 -1.62 -8.46
CA ILE A 61 -10.08 -0.51 -8.38
C ILE A 61 -9.54 0.65 -7.53
N ALA A 62 -8.68 0.35 -6.54
CA ALA A 62 -7.89 1.32 -5.81
C ALA A 62 -6.40 1.12 -6.13
N TYR A 63 -5.76 2.12 -6.70
CA TYR A 63 -4.36 2.07 -7.11
C TYR A 63 -3.54 3.30 -6.68
N ASP A 64 -4.21 4.30 -6.11
CA ASP A 64 -3.60 5.51 -5.58
C ASP A 64 -4.40 6.07 -4.38
N PHE A 65 -3.97 7.23 -3.88
CA PHE A 65 -4.57 7.88 -2.73
C PHE A 65 -6.06 8.18 -2.93
N TRP A 66 -6.44 8.72 -4.09
CA TRP A 66 -7.80 9.18 -4.35
C TRP A 66 -8.75 8.04 -4.70
N THR A 67 -8.28 7.07 -5.45
CA THR A 67 -9.08 5.88 -5.79
C THR A 67 -9.32 5.01 -4.56
N ALA A 68 -8.41 4.98 -3.59
CA ALA A 68 -8.63 4.33 -2.30
C ALA A 68 -9.79 4.97 -1.52
N GLY A 69 -9.81 6.30 -1.40
CA GLY A 69 -10.94 7.01 -0.79
C GLY A 69 -12.25 6.74 -1.50
N LYS A 70 -12.24 6.80 -2.83
CA LYS A 70 -13.44 6.54 -3.64
C LYS A 70 -14.00 5.13 -3.47
N VAL A 71 -13.14 4.13 -3.31
CA VAL A 71 -13.57 2.75 -3.04
C VAL A 71 -14.26 2.65 -1.69
N LEU A 72 -13.70 3.24 -0.62
CA LEU A 72 -14.33 3.24 0.70
C LEU A 72 -15.72 3.90 0.67
N GLU A 73 -15.83 5.07 0.02
CA GLU A 73 -17.12 5.74 -0.18
C GLU A 73 -18.12 4.83 -0.91
N THR A 74 -17.67 4.18 -1.99
CA THR A 74 -18.52 3.35 -2.87
C THR A 74 -19.14 2.17 -2.14
N ILE A 75 -18.43 1.57 -1.16
CA ILE A 75 -18.96 0.47 -0.33
C ILE A 75 -19.50 0.93 1.02
N GLY A 76 -19.67 2.23 1.23
CA GLY A 76 -20.23 2.79 2.46
C GLY A 76 -19.35 2.63 3.69
N HIS A 77 -18.03 2.66 3.53
CA HIS A 77 -17.05 2.55 4.63
C HIS A 77 -17.24 1.30 5.50
N ARG A 78 -17.60 0.16 4.89
CA ARG A 78 -17.84 -1.10 5.63
C ARG A 78 -16.59 -1.53 6.41
N PRO A 79 -16.71 -1.86 7.70
CA PRO A 79 -15.57 -2.30 8.51
C PRO A 79 -14.93 -3.62 8.07
N ALA A 80 -15.67 -4.46 7.31
CA ALA A 80 -15.12 -5.68 6.73
C ALA A 80 -14.11 -5.41 5.60
N PHE A 81 -14.06 -4.20 5.02
CA PHE A 81 -13.16 -3.85 3.93
C PHE A 81 -12.15 -2.79 4.36
N GLY A 82 -10.90 -3.03 4.02
CA GLY A 82 -9.79 -2.10 4.22
C GLY A 82 -8.64 -2.41 3.27
N PHE A 83 -7.46 -2.02 3.65
CA PHE A 83 -6.29 -2.05 2.79
C PHE A 83 -5.19 -2.95 3.33
N ASN A 84 -4.55 -3.65 2.42
CA ASN A 84 -3.19 -4.12 2.53
C ASN A 84 -2.30 -3.00 1.95
N PHE A 85 -1.56 -2.35 2.82
CA PHE A 85 -0.73 -1.20 2.45
C PHE A 85 0.65 -1.67 2.00
N ASP A 86 0.97 -1.41 0.73
CA ASP A 86 2.29 -1.61 0.17
C ASP A 86 2.91 -0.26 -0.23
N PRO A 87 3.90 0.26 0.52
CA PRO A 87 4.49 1.56 0.26
C PRO A 87 5.26 1.64 -1.06
N SER A 88 5.69 0.51 -1.63
CA SER A 88 6.46 0.49 -2.87
C SER A 88 5.66 1.02 -4.05
N HIS A 89 4.36 0.68 -4.11
CA HIS A 89 3.47 1.13 -5.18
C HIS A 89 3.19 2.63 -5.12
N PHE A 90 3.20 3.21 -3.93
CA PHE A 90 3.10 4.67 -3.77
C PHE A 90 4.40 5.37 -4.13
N TYR A 91 5.53 4.82 -3.67
CA TYR A 91 6.82 5.44 -3.91
C TYR A 91 7.15 5.54 -5.41
N TRP A 92 7.00 4.46 -6.19
CA TRP A 92 7.32 4.56 -7.61
C TRP A 92 6.35 5.48 -8.38
N GLN A 93 5.10 5.63 -7.93
CA GLN A 93 4.13 6.59 -8.48
C GLN A 93 4.40 8.04 -8.03
N MET A 94 5.47 8.32 -7.30
CA MET A 94 5.95 9.65 -6.92
C MET A 94 5.19 10.30 -5.76
N PHE A 95 4.36 9.59 -4.99
CA PHE A 95 3.82 10.17 -3.76
C PHE A 95 4.40 9.54 -2.50
N ASP A 96 4.21 10.25 -1.39
CA ASP A 96 4.70 9.86 -0.10
C ASP A 96 3.80 8.80 0.53
N PRO A 97 4.29 7.58 0.75
CA PRO A 97 3.46 6.53 1.32
C PRO A 97 3.01 6.81 2.77
N ALA A 98 3.72 7.65 3.54
CA ALA A 98 3.31 7.98 4.90
C ALA A 98 2.02 8.81 4.93
N GLU A 99 1.75 9.64 3.92
CA GLU A 99 0.51 10.40 3.82
C GLU A 99 -0.71 9.46 3.71
N PHE A 100 -0.57 8.34 3.01
CA PHE A 100 -1.62 7.32 2.96
C PHE A 100 -1.92 6.73 4.35
N VAL A 101 -0.89 6.48 5.14
CA VAL A 101 -1.05 5.98 6.51
C VAL A 101 -1.76 6.99 7.40
N TYR A 102 -1.41 8.27 7.31
CA TYR A 102 -2.08 9.31 8.11
C TYR A 102 -3.56 9.43 7.78
N GLU A 103 -3.94 9.32 6.52
CA GLU A 103 -5.34 9.43 6.08
C GLU A 103 -6.13 8.13 6.33
N TYR A 104 -5.58 6.99 5.93
CA TYR A 104 -6.31 5.72 5.89
C TYR A 104 -5.87 4.71 6.97
N GLY A 105 -5.10 5.12 7.97
CA GLY A 105 -4.52 4.21 8.96
C GLY A 105 -5.53 3.30 9.65
N LYS A 106 -6.74 3.79 9.94
CA LYS A 106 -7.83 3.00 10.53
C LYS A 106 -8.36 1.89 9.60
N ASN A 107 -8.12 2.03 8.31
CA ASN A 107 -8.53 1.08 7.28
C ASN A 107 -7.37 0.16 6.84
N ILE A 108 -6.15 0.35 7.37
CA ILE A 108 -5.02 -0.54 7.09
C ILE A 108 -5.13 -1.77 7.99
N TYR A 109 -5.31 -2.94 7.39
CA TYR A 109 -5.47 -4.21 8.10
C TYR A 109 -4.27 -5.13 7.92
N HIS A 110 -3.45 -4.86 6.93
CA HIS A 110 -2.19 -5.54 6.66
C HIS A 110 -1.18 -4.58 6.05
N VAL A 111 0.11 -4.87 6.20
CA VAL A 111 1.20 -4.10 5.60
C VAL A 111 2.16 -5.05 4.90
N HIS A 112 2.40 -4.82 3.62
CA HIS A 112 3.54 -5.37 2.91
C HIS A 112 4.75 -4.46 3.06
N VAL A 113 5.88 -5.02 3.42
CA VAL A 113 7.17 -4.34 3.40
C VAL A 113 7.88 -4.75 2.11
N LYS A 114 7.58 -3.99 1.07
CA LYS A 114 8.12 -4.13 -0.29
C LYS A 114 8.83 -2.86 -0.70
N GLU A 115 9.87 -2.98 -1.49
CA GLU A 115 10.73 -1.87 -1.87
C GLU A 115 10.67 -1.62 -3.36
N SER A 116 10.79 -0.37 -3.74
CA SER A 116 11.00 0.02 -5.14
C SER A 116 12.07 1.09 -5.29
N VAL A 117 12.69 1.12 -6.45
CA VAL A 117 13.69 2.11 -6.86
C VAL A 117 13.19 2.84 -8.10
N ARG A 118 13.44 4.14 -8.16
CA ARG A 118 13.16 4.96 -9.35
C ARG A 118 14.42 5.14 -10.17
N ASN A 119 14.34 4.79 -11.46
CA ASN A 119 15.44 4.83 -12.42
C ASN A 119 15.20 5.90 -13.50
N LEU A 120 14.61 7.04 -13.11
CA LEU A 120 14.33 8.15 -13.99
C LEU A 120 15.64 8.87 -14.37
N ASN A 121 15.95 8.96 -15.65
CA ASN A 121 17.20 9.51 -16.17
C ASN A 121 17.01 10.41 -17.40
N GLY A 122 15.77 10.87 -17.63
CA GLY A 122 15.41 11.67 -18.80
C GLY A 122 15.07 10.85 -20.06
N ARG A 123 15.25 9.52 -20.03
CA ARG A 123 14.86 8.58 -21.10
C ARG A 123 13.85 7.55 -20.62
N ASN A 124 14.02 7.05 -19.43
CA ASN A 124 13.14 6.04 -18.83
C ASN A 124 11.88 6.71 -18.27
N GLY A 125 10.71 6.28 -18.73
CA GLY A 125 9.43 6.80 -18.27
C GLY A 125 8.85 5.97 -17.12
N ILE A 126 8.07 6.61 -16.26
CA ILE A 126 7.46 5.99 -15.07
C ILE A 126 6.48 4.85 -15.42
N LEU A 127 5.92 4.81 -16.62
CA LEU A 127 5.00 3.74 -17.03
C LEU A 127 5.72 2.44 -17.42
N GLY A 128 7.05 2.40 -17.42
CA GLY A 128 7.85 1.19 -17.61
C GLY A 128 7.94 0.65 -19.03
N SER A 129 7.27 1.28 -20.03
CA SER A 129 7.38 1.00 -21.49
C SER A 129 7.17 -0.46 -21.91
N HIS A 130 6.34 -1.24 -21.19
CA HIS A 130 6.11 -2.69 -21.39
C HIS A 130 7.39 -3.56 -21.31
N LEU A 131 8.43 -3.05 -20.63
CA LEU A 131 9.66 -3.79 -20.38
C LEU A 131 9.50 -4.72 -19.17
N LEU A 132 10.20 -5.83 -19.17
CA LEU A 132 10.19 -6.76 -18.03
C LEU A 132 10.89 -6.15 -16.82
N PHE A 133 10.52 -6.60 -15.63
CA PHE A 133 11.23 -6.26 -14.40
C PHE A 133 12.70 -6.70 -14.49
N GLY A 134 13.63 -5.86 -14.00
CA GLY A 134 15.07 -6.06 -14.15
C GLY A 134 15.65 -5.42 -15.42
N ASP A 135 14.84 -4.93 -16.36
CA ASP A 135 15.37 -4.21 -17.53
C ASP A 135 15.81 -2.79 -17.12
N PRO A 136 17.08 -2.41 -17.32
CA PRO A 136 17.62 -1.11 -16.86
C PRO A 136 16.99 0.11 -17.56
N ARG A 137 16.17 -0.11 -18.58
CA ARG A 137 15.43 0.96 -19.28
C ARG A 137 14.08 1.25 -18.64
N ARG A 138 13.64 0.47 -17.64
CA ARG A 138 12.44 0.79 -16.86
C ARG A 138 12.67 2.01 -16.00
N GLY A 139 11.66 2.86 -15.87
CA GLY A 139 11.72 4.05 -15.01
C GLY A 139 11.67 3.74 -13.52
N TRP A 140 11.32 2.52 -13.15
CA TRP A 140 11.31 2.01 -11.79
C TRP A 140 11.38 0.47 -11.79
N ASP A 141 11.77 -0.09 -10.65
CA ASP A 141 11.82 -1.54 -10.46
C ASP A 141 11.64 -1.90 -8.99
N PHE A 142 11.39 -3.18 -8.70
CA PHE A 142 11.46 -3.70 -7.33
C PHE A 142 12.89 -4.09 -7.00
N VAL A 143 13.25 -3.85 -5.74
CA VAL A 143 14.54 -4.24 -5.15
C VAL A 143 14.33 -4.72 -3.72
N SER A 144 15.31 -5.40 -3.17
CA SER A 144 15.27 -5.87 -1.78
C SER A 144 15.02 -4.71 -0.80
N PRO A 145 14.08 -4.83 0.17
CA PRO A 145 13.81 -3.81 1.16
C PRO A 145 15.05 -3.26 1.86
N GLY A 146 15.19 -1.95 1.89
CA GLY A 146 16.35 -1.20 2.37
C GLY A 146 17.37 -0.84 1.28
N ARG A 147 17.12 -1.20 0.00
CA ARG A 147 18.03 -0.94 -1.14
C ARG A 147 17.44 0.00 -2.20
N GLY A 148 16.22 0.47 -2.01
CA GLY A 148 15.53 1.42 -2.88
C GLY A 148 15.37 2.80 -2.28
N GLY A 149 14.18 3.36 -2.39
CA GLY A 149 13.93 4.72 -1.93
C GLY A 149 12.65 4.89 -1.12
N VAL A 150 11.97 3.80 -0.76
CA VAL A 150 10.83 3.85 0.16
C VAL A 150 11.31 4.36 1.52
N PRO A 151 10.72 5.44 2.07
CA PRO A 151 11.14 6.02 3.33
C PRO A 151 10.61 5.20 4.52
N PHE A 152 11.09 3.97 4.71
CA PHE A 152 10.55 3.01 5.69
C PHE A 152 10.51 3.55 7.11
N GLU A 153 11.54 4.28 7.56
CA GLU A 153 11.49 4.84 8.92
C GLU A 153 10.32 5.81 9.08
N ARG A 154 10.07 6.67 8.09
CA ARG A 154 8.91 7.57 8.09
C ARG A 154 7.59 6.80 8.04
N VAL A 155 7.53 5.76 7.22
CA VAL A 155 6.34 4.88 7.12
C VAL A 155 6.06 4.20 8.46
N PHE A 156 7.05 3.61 9.13
CA PHE A 156 6.86 2.94 10.41
C PHE A 156 6.49 3.92 11.54
N ARG A 157 7.06 5.13 11.53
CA ARG A 157 6.62 6.19 12.46
C ARG A 157 5.17 6.61 12.21
N ALA A 158 4.74 6.68 10.95
CA ALA A 158 3.34 6.94 10.60
C ALA A 158 2.42 5.81 11.09
N LEU A 159 2.77 4.53 10.84
CA LEU A 159 2.03 3.37 11.36
C LEU A 159 1.90 3.39 12.89
N ASN A 160 2.98 3.71 13.59
CA ASN A 160 2.96 3.89 15.05
C ASN A 160 2.02 5.02 15.49
N SER A 161 2.02 6.15 14.77
CA SER A 161 1.18 7.31 15.12
C SER A 161 -0.32 7.05 14.99
N VAL A 162 -0.71 6.09 14.14
CA VAL A 162 -2.11 5.66 13.97
C VAL A 162 -2.43 4.41 14.78
N ASN A 163 -1.52 3.95 15.65
CA ASN A 163 -1.64 2.75 16.49
C ASN A 163 -1.90 1.47 15.66
N TYR A 164 -1.17 1.30 14.57
CA TYR A 164 -1.23 0.06 13.80
C TYR A 164 -0.56 -1.08 14.58
N GLU A 165 -1.32 -2.14 14.84
CA GLU A 165 -0.87 -3.34 15.59
C GLU A 165 -0.87 -4.61 14.71
N GLY A 166 -1.09 -4.45 13.40
CA GLY A 166 -1.14 -5.57 12.46
C GLY A 166 0.25 -6.09 12.09
N PRO A 167 0.32 -7.16 11.30
CA PRO A 167 1.59 -7.73 10.88
C PRO A 167 2.29 -6.87 9.82
N LEU A 168 3.63 -6.89 9.86
CA LEU A 168 4.52 -6.37 8.82
C LEU A 168 5.09 -7.55 8.03
N SER A 169 4.61 -7.79 6.83
CA SER A 169 5.03 -8.91 5.99
C SER A 169 6.05 -8.46 4.97
N VAL A 170 7.25 -9.00 5.00
CA VAL A 170 8.23 -8.78 3.94
C VAL A 170 7.72 -9.46 2.66
N GLU A 171 7.40 -8.67 1.65
CA GLU A 171 7.17 -9.11 0.29
C GLU A 171 8.42 -8.83 -0.54
N TRP A 172 9.23 -9.86 -0.71
CA TRP A 172 10.55 -9.72 -1.29
C TRP A 172 10.55 -9.95 -2.80
N GLU A 173 10.94 -8.93 -3.56
CA GLU A 173 11.16 -9.00 -5.01
C GLU A 173 12.43 -8.22 -5.37
N ASP A 174 13.38 -8.89 -6.04
CA ASP A 174 14.60 -8.28 -6.58
C ASP A 174 15.19 -9.18 -7.66
N ASN A 175 15.25 -8.71 -8.89
CA ASN A 175 15.85 -9.46 -10.00
C ASN A 175 17.39 -9.45 -9.98
N GLY A 176 18.00 -8.56 -9.23
CA GLY A 176 19.45 -8.39 -9.14
C GLY A 176 20.11 -9.08 -7.94
N MET A 177 19.33 -9.74 -7.07
CA MET A 177 19.82 -10.30 -5.82
C MET A 177 19.32 -11.72 -5.57
N ASN A 178 20.13 -12.54 -4.90
CA ASN A 178 19.70 -13.85 -4.46
C ASN A 178 18.72 -13.72 -3.29
N ARG A 179 17.55 -14.39 -3.41
CA ARG A 179 16.48 -14.37 -2.40
C ARG A 179 16.94 -14.86 -1.02
N ASP A 180 17.76 -15.93 -0.99
CA ASP A 180 18.20 -16.55 0.27
C ASP A 180 19.13 -15.62 1.07
N GLN A 181 19.71 -14.60 0.41
CA GLN A 181 20.42 -13.51 1.05
C GLN A 181 19.49 -12.33 1.34
N GLY A 182 18.73 -11.88 0.33
CA GLY A 182 17.96 -10.63 0.41
C GLY A 182 16.78 -10.70 1.37
N ALA A 183 16.04 -11.81 1.43
CA ALA A 183 14.87 -11.90 2.29
C ALA A 183 15.24 -11.86 3.80
N PRO A 184 16.28 -12.57 4.30
CA PRO A 184 16.74 -12.40 5.68
C PRO A 184 17.26 -10.99 5.99
N GLU A 185 17.98 -10.34 5.07
CA GLU A 185 18.42 -8.95 5.25
C GLU A 185 17.24 -7.99 5.37
N ALA A 186 16.23 -8.14 4.51
CA ALA A 186 15.00 -7.36 4.56
C ALA A 186 14.27 -7.52 5.90
N LEU A 187 14.15 -8.76 6.40
CA LEU A 187 13.56 -9.01 7.72
C LEU A 187 14.37 -8.37 8.86
N ALA A 188 15.69 -8.40 8.77
CA ALA A 188 16.55 -7.74 9.76
C ALA A 188 16.36 -6.20 9.74
N MET A 189 16.19 -5.61 8.56
CA MET A 189 15.86 -4.19 8.41
C MET A 189 14.51 -3.86 9.07
N VAL A 190 13.46 -4.65 8.81
CA VAL A 190 12.14 -4.46 9.44
C VAL A 190 12.27 -4.49 10.95
N ARG A 191 12.90 -5.51 11.52
CA ARG A 191 13.08 -5.64 12.98
C ARG A 191 13.85 -4.48 13.62
N ARG A 192 14.75 -3.86 12.88
CA ARG A 192 15.49 -2.68 13.34
C ARG A 192 14.62 -1.43 13.37
N LEU A 193 13.69 -1.29 12.43
CA LEU A 193 12.83 -0.12 12.25
C LEU A 193 11.49 -0.23 12.99
N ASP A 194 11.08 -1.42 13.38
CA ASP A 194 9.86 -1.69 14.14
C ASP A 194 10.10 -1.32 15.61
N LEU A 195 10.12 0.00 15.86
CA LEU A 195 10.40 0.58 17.18
C LEU A 195 9.10 0.77 17.96
N THR A 196 9.11 0.37 19.22
CA THR A 196 8.03 0.68 20.14
C THR A 196 8.07 2.17 20.48
N PRO A 197 6.97 2.93 20.28
CA PRO A 197 6.91 4.33 20.68
C PRO A 197 7.17 4.51 22.16
N SER A 198 7.81 5.64 22.55
CA SER A 198 7.96 5.98 23.95
C SER A 198 6.60 6.33 24.56
N ASN A 199 6.30 5.80 25.73
CA ASN A 199 5.14 6.15 26.55
C ASN A 199 5.47 7.24 27.59
N VAL A 200 6.68 7.78 27.59
CA VAL A 200 7.17 8.80 28.50
C VAL A 200 7.47 10.06 27.72
N ALA A 201 6.90 11.19 28.12
CA ALA A 201 7.23 12.48 27.54
C ALA A 201 8.71 12.80 27.78
N PHE A 202 9.36 13.42 26.79
CA PHE A 202 10.79 13.79 26.85
C PHE A 202 11.14 14.63 28.08
N ASP A 203 10.21 15.51 28.49
CA ASP A 203 10.33 16.45 29.59
C ASP A 203 9.63 15.97 30.90
N ALA A 204 9.20 14.73 30.95
CA ALA A 204 8.51 14.19 32.13
C ALA A 204 9.33 14.33 33.43
N ALA A 205 10.65 14.36 33.35
CA ALA A 205 11.54 14.58 34.48
C ALA A 205 11.46 16.00 35.05
N PHE A 206 10.93 16.95 34.30
CA PHE A 206 10.78 18.36 34.69
C PHE A 206 9.32 18.70 35.06
N ALA A 207 8.39 17.75 34.88
CA ALA A 207 7.03 17.94 35.35
C ALA A 207 7.05 18.07 36.89
N SER A 208 6.53 19.20 37.40
CA SER A 208 6.41 19.42 38.83
C SER A 208 5.59 18.28 39.45
N LYS A 209 6.13 17.67 40.50
CA LYS A 209 5.36 16.80 41.39
C LYS A 209 4.61 17.73 42.35
N ASP A 210 3.47 18.27 41.91
CA ASP A 210 2.50 18.90 42.79
C ASP A 210 1.67 17.85 43.50
#